data_1866768193baaea7d687e0d77bbc7637
#
_entry.id   1866768193baaea7d687e0d77bbc7637
#
_cell.length_a   1.000
_cell.length_b   1.000
_cell.length_c   1.000
_cell.angle_alpha   90.00
_cell.angle_beta   90.00
_cell.angle_gamma   90.00
#
_symmetry.space_group_name_H-M   'P 1'
#
loop_
_entity.id
_entity.type
_entity.pdbx_description
1 polymer ?
#
loop_
_entity_poly.entity_id
_entity_poly.type
_entity_poly.pdbx_seq_one_letter_code
_entity_poly.pdbx_strand_id
1 'polypeptide(L)'
;MDSLPAPSFATVPGAAAAAVSPEANVPDSGPAAAKPLEGETTRREKPARRETAESLATRQREISVSEFFTKNRHLLGFDNPQKALLTAIKEAVDNSLDACEEAGILPVLKAYIDQLAEDRFRIAVQDNGPGIVKSQIPRIFGKLLYGSKFHALKQARGQQGIGISAAGMYGLLTTGKSIAVTSRTGPGKPAHYYEIQIDTRKNAPQVITDAVVEWEPQHGTRVEIELVGTYKRGRHSVDDYIRQTAIANPHAEIFYNFPGGAGTLHFPRASDTLPPEPRAIKPHPYGVELGVLIRMLKETSARRLDLTLKRDFSRVSDRVAEEICAAADLRPRSNPHLIATHEAERLYKAINSVKVMSPPTNCLSPIGEEQILSGMKKEIPAAFFTAVSRPPAVYRGNPFLVEVGMAYGGELPGDELVDLLRFANRVPLQYQQSGCAITKAVLSIDWRSYGLSQSKGALPTGPLVLFVHIASVWVPFTSESKEAIAAYPEITRELRLALQDCGRRLSSHIRARRREVEEEKKRSYIERYIPHIGIALREILGMSKPAEQELVVTLKDVLERSRSRD
;
A
#
# COMPACT_ATOMS: atom_id res chain seq x y z
N MET A 1 4.08 52.60 -22.84
CA MET A 1 2.66 52.83 -22.99
C MET A 1 2.04 51.43 -23.09
N ASP A 2 1.34 50.83 -22.17
CA ASP A 2 0.64 51.22 -20.98
C ASP A 2 0.84 50.16 -19.90
N SER A 3 0.94 50.63 -18.67
CA SER A 3 1.09 49.87 -17.44
C SER A 3 -0.24 49.27 -17.03
N LEU A 4 -0.22 47.96 -16.65
CA LEU A 4 -1.32 47.31 -15.93
C LEU A 4 -1.00 47.28 -14.42
N PRO A 5 -1.99 47.51 -13.55
CA PRO A 5 -1.78 47.61 -12.11
C PRO A 5 -1.75 46.25 -11.39
N ALA A 6 -1.02 46.20 -10.27
CA ALA A 6 -0.94 45.09 -9.36
C ALA A 6 -2.28 44.84 -8.62
N PRO A 7 -2.61 43.58 -8.25
CA PRO A 7 -3.77 43.28 -7.42
C PRO A 7 -3.52 43.56 -5.94
N SER A 8 -4.44 44.32 -5.33
CA SER A 8 -4.50 44.63 -3.91
C SER A 8 -4.91 43.43 -3.06
N PHE A 9 -4.22 43.23 -1.94
CA PHE A 9 -4.61 42.29 -0.88
C PHE A 9 -5.84 42.83 -0.13
N ALA A 10 -6.93 42.03 -0.14
CA ALA A 10 -8.10 42.27 0.70
C ALA A 10 -7.92 41.57 2.06
N THR A 11 -8.00 42.37 3.10
CA THR A 11 -8.03 41.96 4.51
C THR A 11 -9.37 41.29 4.85
N VAL A 12 -9.30 40.12 5.51
CA VAL A 12 -10.48 39.42 6.05
C VAL A 12 -10.79 39.96 7.46
N PRO A 13 -12.06 40.29 7.79
CA PRO A 13 -12.44 40.77 9.13
C PRO A 13 -12.56 39.60 10.11
N GLY A 14 -12.09 39.85 11.33
CA GLY A 14 -12.12 38.91 12.44
C GLY A 14 -13.54 38.62 12.95
N ALA A 15 -13.79 37.38 13.33
CA ALA A 15 -14.99 36.93 14.00
C ALA A 15 -14.93 37.29 15.51
N ALA A 16 -15.91 38.03 15.98
CA ALA A 16 -16.11 38.38 17.36
C ALA A 16 -16.64 37.18 18.18
N ALA A 17 -16.02 36.95 19.33
CA ALA A 17 -16.52 36.01 20.33
C ALA A 17 -17.70 36.61 21.07
N ALA A 18 -18.83 35.93 21.11
CA ALA A 18 -20.00 36.26 21.94
C ALA A 18 -19.82 35.69 23.36
N ALA A 19 -19.79 36.57 24.34
CA ALA A 19 -19.88 36.25 25.74
C ALA A 19 -21.35 36.05 26.13
N VAL A 20 -21.68 34.94 26.75
CA VAL A 20 -23.00 34.71 27.42
C VAL A 20 -22.78 34.72 28.92
N SER A 21 -23.37 35.69 29.57
CA SER A 21 -23.55 35.74 31.03
C SER A 21 -24.89 35.12 31.41
N PRO A 22 -25.03 34.39 32.52
CA PRO A 22 -26.30 34.24 33.22
C PRO A 22 -26.30 35.02 34.51
N GLU A 23 -27.28 35.91 34.67
CA GLU A 23 -27.72 36.50 35.91
C GLU A 23 -28.34 35.44 36.81
N ALA A 24 -28.01 35.46 38.10
CA ALA A 24 -28.77 34.77 39.13
C ALA A 24 -28.88 35.65 40.40
N ASN A 25 -30.08 35.87 40.78
CA ASN A 25 -30.69 36.54 41.92
C ASN A 25 -29.95 36.41 43.26
N VAL A 26 -29.86 37.55 43.93
CA VAL A 26 -29.51 37.70 45.34
C VAL A 26 -30.77 37.99 46.14
N PRO A 27 -31.04 37.36 47.27
CA PRO A 27 -31.91 37.96 48.35
C PRO A 27 -31.05 38.53 49.46
N ASP A 28 -31.42 39.77 49.80
CA ASP A 28 -30.95 40.61 50.86
C ASP A 28 -31.37 40.05 52.26
N SER A 29 -30.45 39.98 53.22
CA SER A 29 -30.75 39.96 54.63
C SER A 29 -29.55 40.45 55.45
N GLY A 30 -29.80 41.51 56.25
CA GLY A 30 -28.89 42.36 56.97
C GLY A 30 -28.17 41.74 58.19
N PRO A 31 -27.44 42.53 58.96
CA PRO A 31 -26.22 42.12 59.64
C PRO A 31 -26.44 41.60 61.08
N ALA A 32 -25.74 40.50 61.39
CA ALA A 32 -25.52 40.04 62.77
C ALA A 32 -24.03 40.04 63.12
N ALA A 33 -23.71 40.58 64.28
CA ALA A 33 -22.42 40.91 64.85
C ALA A 33 -21.46 39.72 64.96
N ALA A 34 -20.21 39.93 64.58
CA ALA A 34 -19.10 38.99 64.69
C ALA A 34 -18.43 39.05 66.07
N LYS A 35 -18.16 37.85 66.61
CA LYS A 35 -17.13 37.62 67.63
C LYS A 35 -15.85 37.19 67.00
N PRO A 36 -14.68 37.56 67.53
CA PRO A 36 -13.39 37.20 66.95
C PRO A 36 -13.02 35.75 67.27
N LEU A 37 -12.68 34.96 66.25
CA LEU A 37 -12.03 33.66 66.36
C LEU A 37 -10.54 33.82 66.09
N GLU A 38 -9.77 33.26 67.00
CA GLU A 38 -8.31 33.23 67.02
C GLU A 38 -7.74 32.46 65.83
N GLY A 39 -6.68 33.01 65.25
CA GLY A 39 -5.50 32.40 64.70
C GLY A 39 -5.59 31.13 63.84
N GLU A 40 -5.98 31.24 62.58
CA GLU A 40 -5.54 30.27 61.57
C GLU A 40 -4.27 30.80 60.87
N THR A 41 -3.17 30.15 61.17
CA THR A 41 -1.90 30.34 60.45
C THR A 41 -2.07 29.89 59.01
N THR A 42 -2.27 30.82 58.11
CA THR A 42 -2.18 30.60 56.67
C THR A 42 -0.81 30.04 56.35
N ARG A 43 -0.80 28.72 56.06
CA ARG A 43 0.33 28.02 55.48
C ARG A 43 0.63 28.68 54.15
N ARG A 44 1.60 29.61 54.06
CA ARG A 44 2.11 30.19 52.83
C ARG A 44 2.55 29.01 51.97
N GLU A 45 1.80 28.69 50.88
CA GLU A 45 2.26 27.81 49.82
C GLU A 45 3.61 28.37 49.31
N LYS A 46 4.64 27.56 49.43
CA LYS A 46 5.93 27.90 48.86
C LYS A 46 5.72 28.08 47.36
N PRO A 47 6.17 29.20 46.77
CA PRO A 47 6.06 29.41 45.33
C PRO A 47 6.65 28.22 44.61
N ALA A 48 5.93 27.66 43.61
CA ALA A 48 6.38 26.55 42.82
C ALA A 48 7.82 26.88 42.29
N ARG A 49 8.74 26.06 42.68
CA ARG A 49 10.17 26.25 42.34
C ARG A 49 10.29 26.26 40.82
N ARG A 50 10.47 27.43 40.22
CA ARG A 50 10.69 27.55 38.76
C ARG A 50 11.93 26.73 38.42
N GLU A 51 11.77 25.82 37.43
CA GLU A 51 12.86 25.02 36.93
C GLU A 51 13.90 25.93 36.26
N THR A 52 15.17 25.72 36.52
CA THR A 52 16.26 26.42 35.87
C THR A 52 16.74 25.64 34.65
N ALA A 53 17.46 26.30 33.74
CA ALA A 53 18.06 25.62 32.57
C ALA A 53 18.97 24.45 32.99
N GLU A 54 19.72 24.61 34.11
CA GLU A 54 20.58 23.57 34.67
C GLU A 54 19.76 22.39 35.18
N SER A 55 18.65 22.62 35.90
CA SER A 55 17.77 21.53 36.37
C SER A 55 17.07 20.79 35.22
N LEU A 56 16.74 21.48 34.13
CA LEU A 56 16.21 20.87 32.92
C LEU A 56 17.30 20.07 32.17
N ALA A 57 18.53 20.60 32.09
CA ALA A 57 19.64 19.91 31.43
C ALA A 57 20.01 18.58 32.11
N THR A 58 19.95 18.51 33.45
CA THR A 58 20.23 17.26 34.18
C THR A 58 19.19 16.16 33.95
N ARG A 59 17.98 16.50 33.49
CA ARG A 59 16.92 15.54 33.14
C ARG A 59 16.94 15.05 31.70
N GLN A 60 17.75 15.71 30.84
CA GLN A 60 17.92 15.28 29.45
C GLN A 60 18.70 13.97 29.43
N ARG A 61 18.14 12.98 28.71
CA ARG A 61 18.80 11.70 28.48
C ARG A 61 18.56 11.24 27.06
N GLU A 62 19.52 10.58 26.50
CA GLU A 62 19.38 9.87 25.24
C GLU A 62 18.56 8.59 25.45
N ILE A 63 17.72 8.25 24.51
CA ILE A 63 16.99 6.99 24.47
C ILE A 63 17.46 6.15 23.29
N SER A 64 17.46 4.83 23.43
CA SER A 64 17.79 3.92 22.34
C SER A 64 16.69 3.90 21.28
N VAL A 65 17.05 3.47 20.06
CA VAL A 65 16.08 3.25 18.96
C VAL A 65 14.95 2.33 19.38
N SER A 66 15.27 1.24 20.10
CA SER A 66 14.26 0.29 20.59
C SER A 66 13.35 0.91 21.66
N GLU A 67 13.87 1.73 22.58
CA GLU A 67 13.08 2.45 23.58
C GLU A 67 12.15 3.47 22.91
N PHE A 68 12.63 4.16 21.87
CA PHE A 68 11.81 5.06 21.07
C PHE A 68 10.60 4.32 20.45
N PHE A 69 10.83 3.20 19.78
CA PHE A 69 9.74 2.43 19.16
C PHE A 69 8.84 1.76 20.20
N THR A 70 9.35 1.37 21.36
CA THR A 70 8.50 0.87 22.46
C THR A 70 7.48 1.92 22.91
N LYS A 71 7.86 3.19 22.96
CA LYS A 71 6.99 4.32 23.31
C LYS A 71 6.10 4.77 22.16
N ASN A 72 6.52 4.52 20.91
CA ASN A 72 5.85 4.99 19.70
C ASN A 72 5.39 3.83 18.81
N ARG A 73 4.72 2.83 19.39
CA ARG A 73 4.24 1.62 18.67
C ARG A 73 3.34 1.94 17.48
N HIS A 74 2.59 3.05 17.56
CA HIS A 74 1.69 3.50 16.50
C HIS A 74 2.42 3.82 15.19
N LEU A 75 3.68 4.27 15.24
CA LEU A 75 4.48 4.51 14.04
C LEU A 75 4.75 3.23 13.24
N LEU A 76 4.77 2.09 13.91
CA LEU A 76 5.04 0.78 13.31
C LEU A 76 3.77 -0.03 13.00
N GLY A 77 2.58 0.54 13.28
CA GLY A 77 1.31 -0.15 13.04
C GLY A 77 0.91 -1.13 14.14
N PHE A 78 1.47 -0.99 15.36
CA PHE A 78 1.11 -1.78 16.53
C PHE A 78 0.32 -0.97 17.56
N ASP A 79 -0.55 -0.07 17.08
CA ASP A 79 -1.35 0.84 17.89
C ASP A 79 -2.57 0.16 18.55
N ASN A 80 -3.12 -0.88 17.93
CA ASN A 80 -4.20 -1.67 18.52
C ASN A 80 -4.02 -3.17 18.25
N PRO A 81 -4.65 -4.06 19.07
CA PRO A 81 -4.46 -5.50 18.97
C PRO A 81 -4.86 -6.13 17.62
N GLN A 82 -5.93 -5.65 16.97
CA GLN A 82 -6.36 -6.16 15.66
C GLN A 82 -5.33 -5.82 14.58
N LYS A 83 -4.85 -4.57 14.58
CA LYS A 83 -3.85 -4.10 13.63
C LYS A 83 -2.49 -4.75 13.89
N ALA A 84 -2.14 -5.00 15.15
CA ALA A 84 -0.89 -5.65 15.52
C ALA A 84 -0.81 -7.08 14.97
N LEU A 85 -1.87 -7.87 15.06
CA LEU A 85 -1.94 -9.22 14.51
C LEU A 85 -1.75 -9.19 12.98
N LEU A 86 -2.48 -8.30 12.29
CA LEU A 86 -2.35 -8.12 10.85
C LEU A 86 -0.94 -7.67 10.45
N THR A 87 -0.37 -6.69 11.15
CA THR A 87 0.98 -6.16 10.82
C THR A 87 2.04 -7.23 10.99
N ALA A 88 1.98 -8.05 12.03
CA ALA A 88 2.94 -9.12 12.26
C ALA A 88 2.91 -10.19 11.15
N ILE A 89 1.72 -10.63 10.73
CA ILE A 89 1.56 -11.55 9.59
C ILE A 89 2.06 -10.90 8.30
N LYS A 90 1.67 -9.64 8.04
CA LYS A 90 2.06 -8.90 6.85
C LYS A 90 3.58 -8.82 6.69
N GLU A 91 4.30 -8.42 7.73
CA GLU A 91 5.76 -8.30 7.67
C GLU A 91 6.45 -9.65 7.45
N ALA A 92 5.93 -10.73 8.03
CA ALA A 92 6.47 -12.07 7.79
C ALA A 92 6.20 -12.56 6.36
N VAL A 93 4.97 -12.40 5.85
CA VAL A 93 4.59 -12.81 4.48
C VAL A 93 5.33 -11.98 3.43
N ASP A 94 5.41 -10.66 3.59
CA ASP A 94 6.13 -9.77 2.67
C ASP A 94 7.62 -10.14 2.58
N ASN A 95 8.25 -10.44 3.70
CA ASN A 95 9.66 -10.88 3.73
C ASN A 95 9.86 -12.25 3.07
N SER A 96 8.94 -13.19 3.28
CA SER A 96 8.96 -14.52 2.67
C SER A 96 8.82 -14.45 1.15
N LEU A 97 7.88 -13.62 0.64
CA LEU A 97 7.71 -13.38 -0.80
C LEU A 97 8.97 -12.76 -1.42
N ASP A 98 9.51 -11.71 -0.80
CA ASP A 98 10.73 -11.05 -1.26
C ASP A 98 11.93 -12.02 -1.29
N ALA A 99 12.08 -12.87 -0.27
CA ALA A 99 13.18 -13.84 -0.20
C ALA A 99 13.10 -14.91 -1.31
N CYS A 100 11.89 -15.42 -1.57
CA CYS A 100 11.67 -16.39 -2.65
C CYS A 100 11.94 -15.76 -4.03
N GLU A 101 11.36 -14.59 -4.30
CA GLU A 101 11.50 -13.90 -5.58
C GLU A 101 12.96 -13.49 -5.85
N GLU A 102 13.68 -12.95 -4.87
CA GLU A 102 15.11 -12.60 -4.99
C GLU A 102 16.00 -13.82 -5.24
N ALA A 103 15.58 -15.01 -4.77
CA ALA A 103 16.29 -16.28 -5.02
C ALA A 103 15.86 -16.99 -6.31
N GLY A 104 14.91 -16.44 -7.07
CA GLY A 104 14.37 -17.07 -8.26
C GLY A 104 13.52 -18.32 -7.99
N ILE A 105 12.93 -18.42 -6.80
CA ILE A 105 12.11 -19.55 -6.33
C ILE A 105 10.64 -19.14 -6.38
N LEU A 106 9.79 -19.98 -7.00
CA LEU A 106 8.33 -19.79 -6.95
C LEU A 106 7.85 -19.93 -5.50
N PRO A 107 7.22 -18.89 -4.91
CA PRO A 107 6.87 -18.90 -3.49
C PRO A 107 5.80 -19.95 -3.15
N VAL A 108 6.03 -20.71 -2.09
CA VAL A 108 5.06 -21.54 -1.39
C VAL A 108 5.06 -21.12 0.07
N LEU A 109 3.99 -20.48 0.50
CA LEU A 109 3.85 -19.94 1.85
C LEU A 109 2.84 -20.72 2.67
N LYS A 110 3.17 -20.96 3.94
CA LYS A 110 2.23 -21.53 4.92
C LYS A 110 2.10 -20.55 6.08
N ALA A 111 0.92 -19.96 6.24
CA ALA A 111 0.61 -19.02 7.32
C ALA A 111 -0.35 -19.67 8.32
N TYR A 112 -0.05 -19.56 9.59
CA TYR A 112 -0.83 -20.13 10.68
C TYR A 112 -1.14 -19.07 11.72
N ILE A 113 -2.36 -19.08 12.23
CA ILE A 113 -2.78 -18.30 13.39
C ILE A 113 -3.46 -19.23 14.38
N ASP A 114 -2.82 -19.48 15.50
CA ASP A 114 -3.35 -20.26 16.61
C ASP A 114 -3.80 -19.32 17.72
N GLN A 115 -5.04 -19.42 18.16
CA GLN A 115 -5.53 -18.72 19.33
C GLN A 115 -5.17 -19.53 20.60
N LEU A 116 -4.33 -18.97 21.46
CA LEU A 116 -3.86 -19.61 22.69
C LEU A 116 -4.72 -19.23 23.91
N ALA A 117 -5.28 -18.01 23.89
CA ALA A 117 -6.22 -17.46 24.88
C ALA A 117 -7.11 -16.41 24.21
N GLU A 118 -8.03 -15.78 24.94
CA GLU A 118 -8.98 -14.81 24.39
C GLU A 118 -8.31 -13.69 23.57
N ASP A 119 -7.21 -13.14 24.06
CA ASP A 119 -6.45 -12.06 23.45
C ASP A 119 -5.02 -12.44 23.03
N ARG A 120 -4.68 -13.72 23.09
CA ARG A 120 -3.31 -14.21 22.87
C ARG A 120 -3.25 -15.15 21.69
N PHE A 121 -2.41 -14.81 20.73
CA PHE A 121 -2.27 -15.52 19.46
C PHE A 121 -0.80 -15.89 19.22
N ARG A 122 -0.61 -17.07 18.60
CA ARG A 122 0.65 -17.46 17.97
C ARG A 122 0.47 -17.38 16.47
N ILE A 123 1.31 -16.61 15.83
CA ILE A 123 1.43 -16.60 14.36
C ILE A 123 2.66 -17.39 13.96
N ALA A 124 2.56 -18.10 12.83
CA ALA A 124 3.71 -18.73 12.19
C ALA A 124 3.62 -18.53 10.67
N VAL A 125 4.72 -18.10 10.05
CA VAL A 125 4.84 -18.04 8.59
C VAL A 125 6.06 -18.83 8.16
N GLN A 126 5.85 -19.77 7.24
CA GLN A 126 6.89 -20.62 6.67
C GLN A 126 6.95 -20.42 5.16
N ASP A 127 8.13 -20.28 4.62
CA ASP A 127 8.41 -20.19 3.19
C ASP A 127 9.31 -21.34 2.71
N ASN A 128 9.39 -21.48 1.40
CA ASN A 128 10.34 -22.36 0.68
C ASN A 128 11.50 -21.55 0.06
N GLY A 129 11.83 -20.38 0.62
CA GLY A 129 12.89 -19.52 0.13
C GLY A 129 14.31 -20.08 0.36
N PRO A 130 15.36 -19.28 0.10
CA PRO A 130 16.75 -19.74 0.17
C PRO A 130 17.25 -20.02 1.59
N GLY A 131 16.42 -19.74 2.61
CA GLY A 131 16.84 -19.78 4.02
C GLY A 131 17.77 -18.63 4.40
N ILE A 132 18.17 -18.60 5.67
CA ILE A 132 19.02 -17.57 6.25
C ILE A 132 20.29 -18.20 6.82
N VAL A 133 21.43 -17.61 6.51
CA VAL A 133 22.73 -18.07 7.04
C VAL A 133 22.75 -17.93 8.56
N LYS A 134 23.21 -18.95 9.28
CA LYS A 134 23.21 -19.05 10.74
C LYS A 134 23.62 -17.75 11.44
N SER A 135 24.73 -17.14 11.03
CA SER A 135 25.28 -15.92 11.67
C SER A 135 24.41 -14.67 11.49
N GLN A 136 23.47 -14.67 10.54
CA GLN A 136 22.60 -13.54 10.25
C GLN A 136 21.24 -13.62 10.96
N ILE A 137 20.79 -14.81 11.34
CA ILE A 137 19.47 -15.01 11.98
C ILE A 137 19.30 -14.09 13.20
N PRO A 138 20.22 -14.07 14.20
CA PRO A 138 20.06 -13.19 15.35
C PRO A 138 19.99 -11.70 15.00
N ARG A 139 20.75 -11.27 13.99
CA ARG A 139 20.81 -9.85 13.60
C ARG A 139 19.53 -9.39 12.89
N ILE A 140 18.96 -10.23 12.02
CA ILE A 140 17.74 -9.92 11.27
C ILE A 140 16.53 -9.82 12.21
N PHE A 141 16.41 -10.73 13.17
CA PHE A 141 15.24 -10.81 14.04
C PHE A 141 15.40 -10.10 15.38
N GLY A 142 16.63 -9.89 15.84
CA GLY A 142 16.96 -9.33 17.15
C GLY A 142 17.54 -7.92 17.13
N LYS A 143 17.52 -7.20 15.98
CA LYS A 143 18.03 -5.84 15.88
C LYS A 143 17.15 -5.01 14.96
N LEU A 144 16.69 -3.84 15.43
CA LEU A 144 15.97 -2.86 14.62
C LEU A 144 16.95 -2.11 13.70
N LEU A 145 16.48 -1.68 12.54
CA LEU A 145 17.26 -0.97 11.52
C LEU A 145 18.44 -1.79 11.00
N TYR A 146 18.24 -3.11 10.86
CA TYR A 146 19.21 -4.02 10.27
C TYR A 146 18.64 -4.70 9.03
N GLY A 147 19.32 -4.58 7.91
CA GLY A 147 18.92 -5.16 6.61
C GLY A 147 19.70 -4.57 5.46
N SER A 148 19.53 -5.12 4.27
CA SER A 148 20.21 -4.70 3.03
C SER A 148 19.40 -3.73 2.17
N LYS A 149 18.08 -3.67 2.37
CA LYS A 149 17.15 -3.02 1.41
C LYS A 149 17.10 -1.49 1.53
N PHE A 150 17.42 -0.90 2.67
CA PHE A 150 17.33 0.55 2.88
C PHE A 150 18.51 1.35 2.31
N HIS A 151 19.58 0.69 1.87
CA HIS A 151 20.73 1.34 1.24
C HIS A 151 20.63 1.44 -0.28
N ALA A 152 19.61 0.84 -0.89
CA ALA A 152 19.46 0.79 -2.33
C ALA A 152 18.07 1.31 -2.75
N LEU A 153 18.03 2.15 -3.79
CA LEU A 153 16.78 2.49 -4.48
C LEU A 153 16.39 1.32 -5.38
N LYS A 154 15.70 0.33 -4.81
CA LYS A 154 15.20 -0.88 -5.48
C LYS A 154 13.75 -1.09 -5.09
N GLN A 155 12.90 -1.45 -6.02
CA GLN A 155 11.52 -1.84 -5.71
C GLN A 155 11.54 -3.07 -4.80
N ALA A 156 10.90 -2.99 -3.64
CA ALA A 156 10.75 -4.07 -2.67
C ALA A 156 9.48 -3.86 -1.85
N ARG A 157 8.92 -4.91 -1.25
CA ARG A 157 7.82 -4.85 -0.29
C ARG A 157 8.28 -4.22 1.02
N GLY A 158 9.41 -4.73 1.55
CA GLY A 158 10.06 -4.21 2.76
C GLY A 158 11.17 -3.21 2.43
N GLN A 159 11.05 -1.95 2.88
CA GLN A 159 12.02 -0.89 2.59
C GLN A 159 12.79 -0.40 3.83
N GLN A 160 12.33 -0.71 5.05
CA GLN A 160 12.78 -0.03 6.27
C GLN A 160 13.64 -0.90 7.21
N GLY A 161 13.68 -2.23 7.00
CA GLY A 161 14.46 -3.16 7.81
C GLY A 161 14.10 -3.20 9.30
N ILE A 162 12.83 -2.89 9.63
CA ILE A 162 12.32 -2.87 11.01
C ILE A 162 11.10 -3.77 11.21
N GLY A 163 10.37 -4.15 10.18
CA GLY A 163 9.05 -4.74 10.30
C GLY A 163 9.01 -6.01 11.14
N ILE A 164 9.76 -7.04 10.76
CA ILE A 164 9.74 -8.32 11.47
C ILE A 164 10.38 -8.23 12.87
N SER A 165 11.44 -7.44 13.03
CA SER A 165 12.04 -7.23 14.35
C SER A 165 11.13 -6.39 15.26
N ALA A 166 10.35 -5.45 14.72
CA ALA A 166 9.32 -4.73 15.46
C ALA A 166 8.15 -5.65 15.88
N ALA A 167 7.74 -6.59 15.02
CA ALA A 167 6.74 -7.60 15.37
C ALA A 167 7.24 -8.51 16.50
N GLY A 168 8.49 -8.97 16.45
CA GLY A 168 9.12 -9.73 17.53
C GLY A 168 9.23 -8.94 18.83
N MET A 169 9.58 -7.65 18.75
CA MET A 169 9.62 -6.75 19.92
C MET A 169 8.21 -6.55 20.50
N TYR A 170 7.18 -6.36 19.68
CA TYR A 170 5.80 -6.27 20.15
C TYR A 170 5.36 -7.56 20.87
N GLY A 171 5.66 -8.72 20.30
CA GLY A 171 5.43 -10.01 20.94
C GLY A 171 6.11 -10.11 22.31
N LEU A 172 7.41 -9.77 22.38
CA LEU A 172 8.16 -9.77 23.64
C LEU A 172 7.54 -8.83 24.70
N LEU A 173 7.15 -7.61 24.30
CA LEU A 173 6.57 -6.63 25.21
C LEU A 173 5.17 -7.01 25.72
N THR A 174 4.41 -7.74 24.93
CA THR A 174 3.01 -8.09 25.27
C THR A 174 2.85 -9.45 25.93
N THR A 175 3.74 -10.39 25.63
CA THR A 175 3.64 -11.79 26.12
C THR A 175 4.87 -12.25 26.91
N GLY A 176 5.97 -11.51 26.85
CA GLY A 176 7.27 -11.91 27.42
C GLY A 176 7.96 -13.05 26.64
N LYS A 177 7.42 -13.45 25.47
CA LYS A 177 7.96 -14.56 24.68
C LYS A 177 8.94 -14.07 23.64
N SER A 178 9.94 -14.92 23.37
CA SER A 178 10.93 -14.73 22.30
C SER A 178 10.29 -14.97 20.94
N ILE A 179 10.84 -14.33 19.89
CA ILE A 179 10.59 -14.76 18.52
C ILE A 179 11.34 -16.07 18.27
N ALA A 180 10.67 -17.05 17.69
CA ALA A 180 11.27 -18.32 17.30
C ALA A 180 11.49 -18.35 15.78
N VAL A 181 12.66 -18.82 15.35
CA VAL A 181 13.04 -18.89 13.93
C VAL A 181 13.69 -20.23 13.65
N THR A 182 13.16 -20.94 12.65
CA THR A 182 13.80 -22.15 12.08
C THR A 182 14.22 -21.83 10.65
N SER A 183 15.46 -22.10 10.27
CA SER A 183 15.91 -21.88 8.92
C SER A 183 16.95 -22.89 8.44
N ARG A 184 16.84 -23.26 7.15
CA ARG A 184 17.76 -24.16 6.44
C ARG A 184 18.11 -23.54 5.09
N THR A 185 19.39 -23.50 4.72
CA THR A 185 19.89 -22.86 3.50
C THR A 185 20.07 -23.80 2.31
N GLY A 186 19.72 -25.07 2.43
CA GLY A 186 19.75 -26.02 1.33
C GLY A 186 19.77 -27.48 1.75
N PRO A 187 19.58 -28.40 0.80
CA PRO A 187 19.64 -29.83 1.06
C PRO A 187 20.96 -30.27 1.70
N GLY A 188 20.89 -31.19 2.66
CA GLY A 188 22.08 -31.70 3.35
C GLY A 188 22.71 -30.75 4.37
N LYS A 189 22.19 -29.51 4.51
CA LYS A 189 22.62 -28.59 5.56
C LYS A 189 21.72 -28.71 6.80
N PRO A 190 22.26 -28.46 8.03
CA PRO A 190 21.45 -28.51 9.24
C PRO A 190 20.40 -27.38 9.23
N ALA A 191 19.23 -27.67 9.79
CA ALA A 191 18.26 -26.65 10.14
C ALA A 191 18.62 -26.07 11.51
N HIS A 192 18.70 -24.74 11.58
CA HIS A 192 18.99 -24.02 12.80
C HIS A 192 17.71 -23.45 13.39
N TYR A 193 17.51 -23.69 14.68
CA TYR A 193 16.44 -23.13 15.49
C TYR A 193 17.00 -22.10 16.45
N TYR A 194 16.34 -20.94 16.51
CA TYR A 194 16.70 -19.85 17.40
C TYR A 194 15.48 -19.34 18.16
N GLU A 195 15.66 -19.06 19.44
CA GLU A 195 14.78 -18.16 20.20
C GLU A 195 15.56 -16.88 20.50
N ILE A 196 14.99 -15.75 20.08
CA ILE A 196 15.69 -14.45 20.06
C ILE A 196 14.82 -13.41 20.76
N GLN A 197 15.45 -12.58 21.58
CA GLN A 197 14.87 -11.38 22.16
C GLN A 197 15.66 -10.15 21.69
N ILE A 198 15.04 -8.98 21.74
CA ILE A 198 15.71 -7.71 21.47
C ILE A 198 16.07 -7.07 22.82
N ASP A 199 17.36 -6.85 23.08
CA ASP A 199 17.79 -5.94 24.15
C ASP A 199 17.38 -4.52 23.75
N THR A 200 16.31 -4.02 24.35
CA THR A 200 15.73 -2.71 24.02
C THR A 200 16.63 -1.54 24.42
N ARG A 201 17.59 -1.73 25.30
CA ARG A 201 18.56 -0.68 25.68
C ARG A 201 19.69 -0.57 24.68
N LYS A 202 20.22 -1.71 24.24
CA LYS A 202 21.41 -1.76 23.36
C LYS A 202 21.06 -1.89 21.88
N ASN A 203 19.78 -2.14 21.53
CA ASN A 203 19.35 -2.50 20.18
C ASN A 203 20.20 -3.66 19.62
N ALA A 204 20.34 -4.72 20.39
CA ALA A 204 21.16 -5.87 20.06
C ALA A 204 20.38 -7.19 20.27
N PRO A 205 20.68 -8.23 19.47
CA PRO A 205 20.06 -9.53 19.65
C PRO A 205 20.55 -10.18 20.95
N GLN A 206 19.59 -10.74 21.72
CA GLN A 206 19.84 -11.64 22.82
C GLN A 206 19.36 -13.02 22.41
N VAL A 207 20.29 -13.94 22.18
CA VAL A 207 20.00 -15.33 21.84
C VAL A 207 19.70 -16.09 23.11
N ILE A 208 18.50 -16.67 23.20
CA ILE A 208 18.05 -17.50 24.32
C ILE A 208 18.36 -18.97 24.03
N THR A 209 18.05 -19.40 22.79
CA THR A 209 18.27 -20.78 22.32
C THR A 209 18.97 -20.74 20.96
N ASP A 210 19.99 -21.58 20.75
CA ASP A 210 20.64 -21.89 19.47
C ASP A 210 20.78 -23.42 19.39
N ALA A 211 19.99 -24.06 18.53
CA ALA A 211 19.97 -25.51 18.39
C ALA A 211 19.93 -25.94 16.91
N VAL A 212 20.41 -27.12 16.64
CA VAL A 212 20.18 -27.82 15.38
C VAL A 212 18.97 -28.72 15.58
N VAL A 213 18.00 -28.65 14.67
CA VAL A 213 16.75 -29.41 14.76
C VAL A 213 16.51 -30.21 13.47
N GLU A 214 15.73 -31.27 13.58
CA GLU A 214 15.16 -31.95 12.43
C GLU A 214 14.04 -31.08 11.84
N TRP A 215 14.06 -30.88 10.54
CA TRP A 215 13.07 -30.07 9.84
C TRP A 215 12.89 -30.62 8.42
N GLU A 216 11.63 -30.94 8.09
CA GLU A 216 11.27 -31.60 6.82
C GLU A 216 11.67 -30.78 5.58
N PRO A 217 11.39 -29.45 5.47
CA PRO A 217 11.72 -28.68 4.28
C PRO A 217 13.21 -28.68 3.97
N GLN A 218 13.54 -28.84 2.68
CA GLN A 218 14.92 -28.88 2.20
C GLN A 218 15.64 -27.52 2.31
N HIS A 219 14.91 -26.44 2.22
CA HIS A 219 15.34 -25.05 2.42
C HIS A 219 14.15 -24.18 2.79
N GLY A 220 14.40 -22.99 3.30
CA GLY A 220 13.36 -22.02 3.67
C GLY A 220 13.55 -21.46 5.08
N THR A 221 12.56 -20.69 5.51
CA THR A 221 12.51 -20.09 6.85
C THR A 221 11.11 -20.21 7.42
N ARG A 222 11.02 -20.49 8.72
CA ARG A 222 9.80 -20.44 9.52
C ARG A 222 10.01 -19.47 10.67
N VAL A 223 9.13 -18.50 10.81
CA VAL A 223 9.14 -17.48 11.86
C VAL A 223 7.88 -17.64 12.69
N GLU A 224 8.03 -17.67 14.02
CA GLU A 224 6.91 -17.79 14.97
C GLU A 224 6.97 -16.64 15.98
N ILE A 225 5.83 -15.99 16.19
CA ILE A 225 5.68 -14.87 17.15
C ILE A 225 4.41 -15.10 17.96
N GLU A 226 4.52 -15.03 19.28
CA GLU A 226 3.39 -15.00 20.19
C GLU A 226 3.14 -13.55 20.60
N LEU A 227 1.90 -13.09 20.47
CA LEU A 227 1.55 -11.69 20.69
C LEU A 227 0.11 -11.54 21.22
N VAL A 228 -0.16 -10.41 21.88
CA VAL A 228 -1.52 -9.99 22.18
C VAL A 228 -2.14 -9.40 20.92
N GLY A 229 -3.31 -9.92 20.54
CA GLY A 229 -3.99 -9.53 19.32
C GLY A 229 -5.51 -9.71 19.40
N THR A 230 -6.19 -9.33 18.32
CA THR A 230 -7.61 -9.61 18.14
C THR A 230 -7.82 -10.10 16.71
N TYR A 231 -8.35 -11.30 16.58
CA TYR A 231 -8.72 -11.85 15.28
C TYR A 231 -10.17 -11.53 14.95
N LYS A 232 -10.38 -10.94 13.78
CA LYS A 232 -11.72 -10.67 13.21
C LYS A 232 -11.69 -11.00 11.73
N ARG A 233 -12.81 -11.47 11.19
CA ARG A 233 -13.01 -11.68 9.76
C ARG A 233 -13.54 -10.42 9.07
N GLY A 234 -13.48 -10.40 7.75
CA GLY A 234 -14.02 -9.33 6.94
C GLY A 234 -12.97 -8.31 6.49
N ARG A 235 -13.39 -7.10 6.17
CA ARG A 235 -12.48 -6.04 5.68
C ARG A 235 -11.42 -5.69 6.72
N HIS A 236 -10.19 -5.45 6.24
CA HIS A 236 -9.03 -5.13 7.09
C HIS A 236 -8.65 -6.25 8.08
N SER A 237 -9.00 -7.49 7.77
CA SER A 237 -8.59 -8.68 8.53
C SER A 237 -7.34 -9.31 7.93
N VAL A 238 -6.78 -10.29 8.64
CA VAL A 238 -5.71 -11.12 8.10
C VAL A 238 -6.21 -11.94 6.90
N ASP A 239 -7.45 -12.45 6.95
CA ASP A 239 -8.06 -13.21 5.85
C ASP A 239 -8.12 -12.38 4.56
N ASP A 240 -8.57 -11.11 4.69
CA ASP A 240 -8.65 -10.18 3.57
C ASP A 240 -7.26 -9.81 3.02
N TYR A 241 -6.26 -9.63 3.92
CA TYR A 241 -4.87 -9.39 3.52
C TYR A 241 -4.29 -10.58 2.73
N ILE A 242 -4.48 -11.83 3.21
CA ILE A 242 -3.96 -13.03 2.53
C ILE A 242 -4.63 -13.19 1.15
N ARG A 243 -5.96 -13.02 1.07
CA ARG A 243 -6.70 -13.06 -0.21
C ARG A 243 -6.19 -12.01 -1.18
N GLN A 244 -6.05 -10.76 -0.75
CA GLN A 244 -5.52 -9.68 -1.59
C GLN A 244 -4.07 -9.93 -2.00
N THR A 245 -3.25 -10.51 -1.12
CA THR A 245 -1.87 -10.91 -1.42
C THR A 245 -1.83 -11.98 -2.50
N ALA A 246 -2.73 -12.98 -2.45
CA ALA A 246 -2.84 -14.01 -3.48
C ALA A 246 -3.28 -13.44 -4.84
N ILE A 247 -4.15 -12.41 -4.87
CA ILE A 247 -4.55 -11.71 -6.10
C ILE A 247 -3.36 -10.97 -6.73
N ALA A 248 -2.60 -10.22 -5.90
CA ALA A 248 -1.49 -9.38 -6.39
C ALA A 248 -0.21 -10.17 -6.68
N ASN A 249 -0.13 -11.43 -6.22
CA ASN A 249 1.01 -12.32 -6.40
C ASN A 249 0.56 -13.67 -7.00
N PRO A 250 0.09 -13.71 -8.26
CA PRO A 250 -0.48 -14.90 -8.87
C PRO A 250 0.52 -16.06 -9.04
N HIS A 251 1.82 -15.78 -8.94
CA HIS A 251 2.91 -16.75 -8.95
C HIS A 251 3.18 -17.41 -7.58
N ALA A 252 2.51 -16.94 -6.52
CA ALA A 252 2.63 -17.50 -5.18
C ALA A 252 1.51 -18.52 -4.90
N GLU A 253 1.85 -19.56 -4.17
CA GLU A 253 0.93 -20.53 -3.57
C GLU A 253 0.87 -20.29 -2.07
N ILE A 254 -0.34 -20.13 -1.51
CA ILE A 254 -0.51 -19.78 -0.10
C ILE A 254 -1.46 -20.75 0.57
N PHE A 255 -1.00 -21.36 1.67
CA PHE A 255 -1.81 -22.15 2.59
C PHE A 255 -2.03 -21.33 3.87
N TYR A 256 -3.27 -21.15 4.25
CA TYR A 256 -3.63 -20.32 5.39
C TYR A 256 -4.54 -21.04 6.37
N ASN A 257 -4.07 -21.16 7.60
CA ASN A 257 -4.80 -21.73 8.73
C ASN A 257 -5.19 -20.59 9.68
N PHE A 258 -6.49 -20.48 9.97
CA PHE A 258 -7.06 -19.43 10.79
C PHE A 258 -7.68 -19.97 12.09
N PRO A 259 -7.82 -19.15 13.13
CA PRO A 259 -8.38 -19.58 14.43
C PRO A 259 -9.81 -20.09 14.31
N GLY A 260 -10.11 -21.24 14.96
CA GLY A 260 -11.44 -21.83 14.94
C GLY A 260 -11.87 -22.44 13.60
N GLY A 261 -10.99 -22.50 12.61
CA GLY A 261 -11.25 -23.10 11.31
C GLY A 261 -11.02 -24.61 11.34
N ALA A 262 -11.94 -25.38 10.77
CA ALA A 262 -11.80 -26.84 10.62
C ALA A 262 -10.91 -27.24 9.42
N GLY A 263 -10.17 -26.32 8.80
CA GLY A 263 -9.37 -26.62 7.61
C GLY A 263 -8.40 -25.51 7.21
N THR A 264 -7.62 -25.79 6.20
CA THR A 264 -6.66 -24.88 5.57
C THR A 264 -7.31 -24.25 4.35
N LEU A 265 -7.33 -22.90 4.28
CA LEU A 265 -7.63 -22.20 3.05
C LEU A 265 -6.41 -22.31 2.11
N HIS A 266 -6.65 -22.74 0.89
CA HIS A 266 -5.63 -22.90 -0.12
C HIS A 266 -5.85 -21.92 -1.28
N PHE A 267 -4.89 -21.06 -1.51
CA PHE A 267 -4.80 -20.16 -2.65
C PHE A 267 -3.78 -20.76 -3.64
N PRO A 268 -4.23 -21.55 -4.63
CA PRO A 268 -3.33 -22.21 -5.57
C PRO A 268 -2.64 -21.16 -6.44
N ARG A 269 -1.48 -21.50 -6.98
CA ARG A 269 -0.76 -20.66 -7.94
C ARG A 269 -1.57 -20.51 -9.22
N ALA A 270 -1.67 -19.28 -9.75
CA ALA A 270 -2.35 -19.00 -11.01
C ALA A 270 -1.36 -18.80 -12.17
N SER A 271 -0.06 -18.69 -11.89
CA SER A 271 1.01 -18.50 -12.89
C SER A 271 2.33 -19.10 -12.39
N ASP A 272 3.03 -19.81 -13.25
CA ASP A 272 4.38 -20.36 -12.98
C ASP A 272 5.50 -19.39 -13.41
N THR A 273 5.16 -18.15 -13.74
CA THR A 273 6.12 -17.13 -14.16
C THR A 273 6.44 -16.19 -13.00
N LEU A 274 7.70 -16.16 -12.57
CA LEU A 274 8.17 -15.17 -11.61
C LEU A 274 8.11 -13.76 -12.22
N PRO A 275 7.82 -12.74 -11.38
CA PRO A 275 7.88 -11.36 -11.83
C PRO A 275 9.32 -10.98 -12.28
N PRO A 276 9.46 -9.98 -13.16
CA PRO A 276 10.77 -9.45 -13.52
C PRO A 276 11.53 -9.03 -12.25
N GLU A 277 12.83 -9.39 -12.19
CA GLU A 277 13.65 -8.98 -11.04
C GLU A 277 13.81 -7.45 -11.00
N PRO A 278 13.43 -6.77 -9.89
CA PRO A 278 13.66 -5.35 -9.75
C PRO A 278 15.15 -5.04 -9.64
N ARG A 279 15.60 -3.95 -10.26
CA ARG A 279 17.00 -3.55 -10.24
C ARG A 279 17.21 -2.31 -9.40
N ALA A 280 18.31 -2.28 -8.65
CA ALA A 280 18.73 -1.08 -7.94
C ALA A 280 19.16 0.01 -8.92
N ILE A 281 18.79 1.25 -8.63
CA ILE A 281 19.22 2.42 -9.39
C ILE A 281 19.96 3.40 -8.48
N LYS A 282 20.81 4.22 -9.11
CA LYS A 282 21.38 5.39 -8.44
C LYS A 282 20.33 6.50 -8.34
N PRO A 283 20.40 7.37 -7.31
CA PRO A 283 19.49 8.50 -7.21
C PRO A 283 19.56 9.36 -8.47
N HIS A 284 18.41 9.85 -8.91
CA HIS A 284 18.35 10.80 -10.01
C HIS A 284 18.64 12.21 -9.48
N PRO A 285 19.39 13.07 -10.19
CA PRO A 285 19.73 14.42 -9.73
C PRO A 285 18.52 15.24 -9.22
N TYR A 286 17.38 15.20 -9.94
CA TYR A 286 16.16 15.92 -9.55
C TYR A 286 15.44 15.39 -8.30
N GLY A 287 15.82 14.22 -7.82
CA GLY A 287 15.22 13.57 -6.64
C GLY A 287 16.04 13.78 -5.35
N VAL A 288 17.21 14.41 -5.42
CA VAL A 288 18.11 14.56 -4.29
C VAL A 288 17.94 15.97 -3.71
N GLU A 289 17.66 16.05 -2.41
CA GLU A 289 17.56 17.31 -1.67
C GLU A 289 18.93 17.85 -1.31
N LEU A 290 19.04 19.17 -1.05
CA LEU A 290 20.31 19.85 -0.76
C LEU A 290 21.11 19.17 0.39
N GLY A 291 20.47 18.85 1.49
CA GLY A 291 21.14 18.20 2.63
C GLY A 291 21.69 16.80 2.29
N VAL A 292 20.96 16.05 1.44
CA VAL A 292 21.41 14.75 0.92
C VAL A 292 22.57 14.94 -0.04
N LEU A 293 22.53 15.94 -0.92
CA LEU A 293 23.64 16.30 -1.81
C LEU A 293 24.92 16.62 -1.04
N ILE A 294 24.82 17.47 0.01
CA ILE A 294 25.97 17.82 0.85
C ILE A 294 26.58 16.57 1.49
N ARG A 295 25.75 15.66 2.00
CA ARG A 295 26.22 14.39 2.55
C ARG A 295 26.89 13.52 1.48
N MET A 296 26.27 13.35 0.33
CA MET A 296 26.84 12.59 -0.79
C MET A 296 28.22 13.13 -1.21
N LEU A 297 28.38 14.46 -1.28
CA LEU A 297 29.67 15.08 -1.59
C LEU A 297 30.75 14.76 -0.54
N LYS A 298 30.37 14.63 0.73
CA LYS A 298 31.31 14.29 1.83
C LYS A 298 31.59 12.80 1.93
N GLU A 299 30.67 11.94 1.54
CA GLU A 299 30.80 10.47 1.67
C GLU A 299 31.32 9.79 0.40
N THR A 300 31.32 10.48 -0.74
CA THR A 300 31.75 9.91 -2.02
C THR A 300 33.21 9.45 -1.97
N SER A 301 33.53 8.31 -2.61
CA SER A 301 34.91 7.87 -2.80
C SER A 301 35.58 8.50 -4.03
N ALA A 302 34.87 9.33 -4.80
CA ALA A 302 35.44 10.04 -5.93
C ALA A 302 36.28 11.23 -5.47
N ARG A 303 37.39 11.50 -6.13
CA ARG A 303 38.32 12.61 -5.82
C ARG A 303 38.03 13.88 -6.62
N ARG A 304 37.05 13.83 -7.52
CA ARG A 304 36.72 14.93 -8.44
C ARG A 304 35.22 15.08 -8.51
N LEU A 305 34.72 16.31 -8.60
CA LEU A 305 33.31 16.64 -8.63
C LEU A 305 32.60 16.04 -9.85
N ASP A 306 33.17 16.15 -11.04
CA ASP A 306 32.61 15.57 -12.26
C ASP A 306 32.45 14.04 -12.16
N LEU A 307 33.43 13.35 -11.58
CA LEU A 307 33.36 11.91 -11.33
C LEU A 307 32.33 11.55 -10.26
N THR A 308 32.15 12.39 -9.22
CA THR A 308 31.08 12.23 -8.22
C THR A 308 29.72 12.29 -8.90
N LEU A 309 29.46 13.34 -9.67
CA LEU A 309 28.19 13.51 -10.38
C LEU A 309 27.90 12.34 -11.33
N LYS A 310 28.87 11.86 -12.07
CA LYS A 310 28.72 10.73 -12.99
C LYS A 310 28.55 9.39 -12.27
N ARG A 311 29.30 9.17 -11.18
CA ARG A 311 29.33 7.88 -10.49
C ARG A 311 28.17 7.70 -9.55
N ASP A 312 27.81 8.74 -8.81
CA ASP A 312 26.86 8.63 -7.69
C ASP A 312 25.43 8.96 -8.11
N PHE A 313 25.22 9.53 -9.30
CA PHE A 313 23.90 9.80 -9.86
C PHE A 313 23.59 8.96 -11.10
N SER A 314 22.31 8.75 -11.36
CA SER A 314 21.81 8.14 -12.60
C SER A 314 21.73 9.18 -13.73
N ARG A 315 21.92 8.75 -14.97
CA ARG A 315 21.75 9.57 -16.20
C ARG A 315 22.66 10.80 -16.32
N VAL A 316 23.70 10.89 -15.53
CA VAL A 316 24.71 11.95 -15.64
C VAL A 316 25.89 11.42 -16.49
N SER A 317 26.01 11.92 -17.72
CA SER A 317 27.14 11.69 -18.61
C SER A 317 28.28 12.68 -18.33
N ASP A 318 29.45 12.52 -18.97
CA ASP A 318 30.57 13.46 -18.85
C ASP A 318 30.12 14.87 -19.24
N ARG A 319 29.43 15.02 -20.37
CA ARG A 319 28.89 16.31 -20.85
C ARG A 319 27.94 16.94 -19.82
N VAL A 320 26.98 16.16 -19.27
CA VAL A 320 26.01 16.67 -18.29
C VAL A 320 26.71 17.07 -17.00
N ALA A 321 27.73 16.32 -16.56
CA ALA A 321 28.52 16.68 -15.37
C ALA A 321 29.28 17.99 -15.59
N GLU A 322 29.87 18.21 -16.76
CA GLU A 322 30.55 19.46 -17.12
C GLU A 322 29.56 20.63 -17.20
N GLU A 323 28.39 20.44 -17.83
CA GLU A 323 27.31 21.45 -17.89
C GLU A 323 26.82 21.85 -16.47
N ILE A 324 26.64 20.88 -15.57
CA ILE A 324 26.27 21.13 -14.17
C ILE A 324 27.37 21.91 -13.44
N CYS A 325 28.62 21.52 -13.60
CA CYS A 325 29.75 22.20 -12.97
C CYS A 325 29.87 23.64 -13.48
N ALA A 326 29.77 23.86 -14.79
CA ALA A 326 29.79 25.19 -15.39
C ALA A 326 28.64 26.08 -14.91
N ALA A 327 27.41 25.56 -14.87
CA ALA A 327 26.24 26.27 -14.35
C ALA A 327 26.34 26.61 -12.86
N ALA A 328 27.10 25.82 -12.09
CA ALA A 328 27.36 26.05 -10.67
C ALA A 328 28.55 27.00 -10.41
N ASP A 329 29.28 27.40 -11.43
CA ASP A 329 30.56 28.11 -11.33
C ASP A 329 31.56 27.33 -10.45
N LEU A 330 31.70 26.02 -10.71
CA LEU A 330 32.60 25.10 -10.02
C LEU A 330 33.53 24.40 -11.02
N ARG A 331 34.78 24.18 -10.64
CA ARG A 331 35.71 23.45 -11.49
C ARG A 331 35.38 21.94 -11.45
N PRO A 332 35.27 21.24 -12.60
CA PRO A 332 34.96 19.79 -12.65
C PRO A 332 35.94 18.94 -11.82
N ARG A 333 37.19 19.36 -11.72
CA ARG A 333 38.24 18.67 -10.96
C ARG A 333 38.30 19.03 -9.48
N SER A 334 37.40 19.89 -8.96
CA SER A 334 37.35 20.23 -7.54
C SER A 334 37.16 18.98 -6.68
N ASN A 335 37.78 18.97 -5.49
CA ASN A 335 37.56 17.89 -4.54
C ASN A 335 36.17 18.01 -3.90
N PRO A 336 35.28 16.99 -4.06
CA PRO A 336 33.92 17.07 -3.53
C PRO A 336 33.87 17.23 -2.01
N HIS A 337 34.82 16.69 -1.27
CA HIS A 337 34.85 16.79 0.19
C HIS A 337 35.13 18.22 0.71
N LEU A 338 35.72 19.08 -0.14
CA LEU A 338 36.07 20.46 0.20
C LEU A 338 35.05 21.48 -0.25
N ILE A 339 33.98 21.06 -0.90
CA ILE A 339 32.92 21.96 -1.36
C ILE A 339 32.21 22.56 -0.14
N ALA A 340 32.17 23.88 -0.08
CA ALA A 340 31.53 24.63 0.99
C ALA A 340 29.99 24.59 0.81
N THR A 341 29.23 24.88 1.87
CA THR A 341 27.76 24.83 1.84
C THR A 341 27.16 25.73 0.76
N HIS A 342 27.65 26.97 0.61
CA HIS A 342 27.19 27.89 -0.41
C HIS A 342 27.50 27.44 -1.85
N GLU A 343 28.60 26.72 -2.04
CA GLU A 343 28.94 26.09 -3.32
C GLU A 343 28.03 24.90 -3.62
N ALA A 344 27.70 24.08 -2.59
CA ALA A 344 26.73 22.99 -2.70
C ALA A 344 25.31 23.52 -3.03
N GLU A 345 24.92 24.68 -2.51
CA GLU A 345 23.66 25.35 -2.88
C GLU A 345 23.64 25.78 -4.36
N ARG A 346 24.75 26.34 -4.87
CA ARG A 346 24.88 26.67 -6.30
C ARG A 346 24.82 25.40 -7.15
N LEU A 347 25.54 24.36 -6.73
CA LEU A 347 25.50 23.05 -7.41
C LEU A 347 24.10 22.45 -7.44
N TYR A 348 23.36 22.54 -6.34
CA TYR A 348 21.97 22.09 -6.26
C TYR A 348 21.04 22.84 -7.23
N LYS A 349 21.19 24.17 -7.31
CA LYS A 349 20.45 25.00 -8.28
C LYS A 349 20.83 24.63 -9.72
N ALA A 350 22.11 24.45 -9.99
CA ALA A 350 22.60 24.04 -11.31
C ALA A 350 22.07 22.67 -11.74
N ILE A 351 22.06 21.68 -10.84
CA ILE A 351 21.48 20.35 -11.06
C ILE A 351 20.01 20.47 -11.53
N ASN A 352 19.23 21.34 -10.89
CA ASN A 352 17.82 21.52 -11.23
C ASN A 352 17.58 22.38 -12.49
N SER A 353 18.58 23.12 -12.97
CA SER A 353 18.49 23.94 -14.18
C SER A 353 18.97 23.21 -15.45
N VAL A 354 19.92 22.28 -15.32
CA VAL A 354 20.46 21.51 -16.45
C VAL A 354 19.50 20.37 -16.82
N LYS A 355 19.27 20.17 -18.12
CA LYS A 355 18.39 19.10 -18.59
C LYS A 355 19.07 17.73 -18.48
N VAL A 356 18.60 16.92 -17.56
CA VAL A 356 19.02 15.52 -17.38
C VAL A 356 17.95 14.58 -17.95
N MET A 357 18.37 13.50 -18.63
CA MET A 357 17.44 12.47 -19.14
C MET A 357 16.69 11.80 -17.96
N SER A 358 15.44 11.43 -18.19
CA SER A 358 14.65 10.66 -17.19
C SER A 358 15.38 9.42 -16.66
N PRO A 359 15.18 9.04 -15.40
CA PRO A 359 15.81 7.85 -14.82
C PRO A 359 15.46 6.58 -15.59
N PRO A 360 16.26 5.51 -15.49
CA PRO A 360 15.93 4.23 -16.13
C PRO A 360 14.63 3.67 -15.52
N THR A 361 13.75 3.12 -16.36
CA THR A 361 12.46 2.55 -15.96
C THR A 361 12.44 1.03 -15.97
N ASN A 362 13.47 0.40 -16.58
CA ASN A 362 13.66 -1.05 -16.59
C ASN A 362 14.11 -1.64 -15.23
N CYS A 363 14.13 -0.83 -14.19
CA CYS A 363 14.35 -1.22 -12.80
C CYS A 363 13.06 -1.64 -12.10
N LEU A 364 11.89 -1.35 -12.70
CA LEU A 364 10.59 -1.68 -12.14
C LEU A 364 10.21 -3.12 -12.44
N SER A 365 9.46 -3.71 -11.51
CA SER A 365 8.88 -5.04 -11.58
C SER A 365 7.36 -4.92 -11.51
N PRO A 366 6.67 -4.62 -12.63
CA PRO A 366 5.21 -4.59 -12.68
C PRO A 366 4.62 -5.99 -12.48
N ILE A 367 3.34 -6.07 -12.18
CA ILE A 367 2.59 -7.33 -12.18
C ILE A 367 2.34 -7.76 -13.63
N GLY A 368 1.91 -6.83 -14.47
CA GLY A 368 1.52 -7.05 -15.86
C GLY A 368 0.03 -7.37 -16.03
N GLU A 369 -0.54 -6.94 -17.16
CA GLU A 369 -1.99 -7.08 -17.43
C GLU A 369 -2.46 -8.54 -17.33
N GLU A 370 -1.73 -9.48 -17.93
CA GLU A 370 -2.07 -10.91 -17.92
C GLU A 370 -2.08 -11.50 -16.50
N GLN A 371 -1.08 -11.15 -15.70
CA GLN A 371 -0.95 -11.64 -14.33
C GLN A 371 -2.02 -11.06 -13.41
N ILE A 372 -2.38 -9.77 -13.59
CA ILE A 372 -3.50 -9.14 -12.88
C ILE A 372 -4.80 -9.86 -13.22
N LEU A 373 -5.07 -10.10 -14.50
CA LEU A 373 -6.26 -10.83 -14.94
C LEU A 373 -6.30 -12.26 -14.37
N SER A 374 -5.17 -12.96 -14.36
CA SER A 374 -5.05 -14.31 -13.81
C SER A 374 -5.34 -14.34 -12.31
N GLY A 375 -4.74 -13.44 -11.53
CA GLY A 375 -4.96 -13.33 -10.09
C GLY A 375 -6.40 -12.94 -9.74
N MET A 376 -6.99 -12.00 -10.47
CA MET A 376 -8.37 -11.57 -10.24
C MET A 376 -9.39 -12.65 -10.60
N LYS A 377 -9.25 -13.33 -11.74
CA LYS A 377 -10.17 -14.40 -12.20
C LYS A 377 -10.23 -15.56 -11.22
N LYS A 378 -9.14 -15.85 -10.54
CA LYS A 378 -9.05 -16.92 -9.56
C LYS A 378 -9.88 -16.64 -8.29
N GLU A 379 -9.91 -15.39 -7.83
CA GLU A 379 -10.44 -15.03 -6.51
C GLU A 379 -11.75 -14.23 -6.55
N ILE A 380 -12.15 -13.73 -7.74
CA ILE A 380 -13.29 -12.83 -7.88
C ILE A 380 -14.31 -13.44 -8.84
N PRO A 381 -15.55 -13.75 -8.38
CA PRO A 381 -16.58 -14.39 -9.21
C PRO A 381 -17.28 -13.35 -10.11
N ALA A 382 -16.58 -12.75 -11.06
CA ALA A 382 -17.10 -11.75 -11.99
C ALA A 382 -17.27 -12.32 -13.40
N ALA A 383 -18.11 -11.68 -14.21
CA ALA A 383 -18.35 -12.07 -15.60
C ALA A 383 -17.42 -11.41 -16.62
N PHE A 384 -16.89 -10.22 -16.29
CA PHE A 384 -16.01 -9.45 -17.17
C PHE A 384 -14.78 -9.00 -16.42
N PHE A 385 -13.62 -9.10 -17.09
CA PHE A 385 -12.33 -8.68 -16.55
C PHE A 385 -11.59 -7.84 -17.58
N THR A 386 -10.91 -6.79 -17.11
CA THR A 386 -9.97 -6.00 -17.91
C THR A 386 -8.83 -5.50 -17.05
N ALA A 387 -7.66 -5.33 -17.63
CA ALA A 387 -6.50 -4.73 -16.98
C ALA A 387 -5.78 -3.78 -17.92
N VAL A 388 -5.09 -2.79 -17.37
CA VAL A 388 -4.28 -1.80 -18.09
C VAL A 388 -3.01 -1.55 -17.29
N SER A 389 -1.86 -1.62 -17.95
CA SER A 389 -0.57 -1.13 -17.44
C SER A 389 -0.19 0.15 -18.17
N ARG A 390 0.07 1.23 -17.43
CA ARG A 390 0.52 2.49 -18.00
C ARG A 390 2.02 2.47 -18.30
N PRO A 391 2.50 3.22 -19.30
CA PRO A 391 3.93 3.45 -19.44
C PRO A 391 4.51 4.03 -18.15
N PRO A 392 5.76 3.69 -17.79
CA PRO A 392 6.42 4.24 -16.62
C PRO A 392 6.50 5.78 -16.67
N ALA A 393 6.27 6.40 -15.53
CA ALA A 393 6.40 7.84 -15.30
C ALA A 393 7.43 8.11 -14.19
N VAL A 394 7.71 9.38 -13.91
CA VAL A 394 8.71 9.80 -12.93
C VAL A 394 8.10 10.81 -11.96
N TYR A 395 8.34 10.58 -10.69
CA TYR A 395 7.98 11.46 -9.59
C TYR A 395 9.25 11.77 -8.77
N ARG A 396 9.62 13.05 -8.67
CA ARG A 396 10.85 13.47 -7.94
C ARG A 396 12.08 12.60 -8.24
N GLY A 397 12.33 12.34 -9.52
CA GLY A 397 13.46 11.50 -9.93
C GLY A 397 13.30 9.99 -9.68
N ASN A 398 12.21 9.53 -9.09
CA ASN A 398 11.92 8.13 -8.88
C ASN A 398 10.96 7.61 -9.97
N PRO A 399 11.32 6.56 -10.71
CA PRO A 399 10.43 5.93 -11.67
C PRO A 399 9.30 5.20 -10.93
N PHE A 400 8.10 5.27 -11.50
CA PHE A 400 6.95 4.50 -11.06
C PHE A 400 6.08 4.08 -12.24
N LEU A 401 5.21 3.11 -12.03
CA LEU A 401 4.25 2.60 -13.00
C LEU A 401 2.92 2.34 -12.29
N VAL A 402 1.82 2.60 -12.99
CA VAL A 402 0.46 2.36 -12.50
C VAL A 402 -0.19 1.26 -13.31
N GLU A 403 -0.82 0.32 -12.61
CA GLU A 403 -1.61 -0.77 -13.17
C GLU A 403 -3.00 -0.77 -12.55
N VAL A 404 -4.01 -0.98 -13.37
CA VAL A 404 -5.41 -1.04 -12.95
C VAL A 404 -6.06 -2.28 -13.53
N GLY A 405 -6.76 -3.03 -12.69
CA GLY A 405 -7.64 -4.13 -13.07
C GLY A 405 -9.09 -3.82 -12.69
N MET A 406 -10.04 -4.34 -13.45
CA MET A 406 -11.47 -4.28 -13.15
C MET A 406 -12.10 -5.65 -13.34
N ALA A 407 -12.93 -6.06 -12.37
CA ALA A 407 -13.78 -7.22 -12.46
C ALA A 407 -15.24 -6.76 -12.30
N TYR A 408 -16.14 -7.11 -13.24
CA TYR A 408 -17.51 -6.58 -13.28
C TYR A 408 -18.54 -7.67 -13.49
N GLY A 409 -19.68 -7.52 -12.82
CA GLY A 409 -20.85 -8.42 -12.97
C GLY A 409 -20.65 -9.79 -12.31
N GLY A 410 -21.29 -10.84 -12.84
CA GLY A 410 -21.28 -12.17 -12.24
C GLY A 410 -22.04 -12.19 -10.91
N GLU A 411 -21.42 -12.74 -9.86
CA GLU A 411 -22.02 -12.84 -8.52
C GLU A 411 -21.73 -11.62 -7.63
N LEU A 412 -21.11 -10.56 -8.19
CA LEU A 412 -20.80 -9.35 -7.43
C LEU A 412 -22.07 -8.56 -7.08
N PRO A 413 -22.18 -8.00 -5.85
CA PRO A 413 -23.35 -7.23 -5.42
C PRO A 413 -23.50 -5.94 -6.25
N GLY A 414 -24.70 -5.71 -6.78
CA GLY A 414 -25.00 -4.60 -7.69
C GLY A 414 -25.39 -3.29 -7.02
N ASP A 415 -25.79 -3.34 -5.76
CA ASP A 415 -26.33 -2.24 -4.95
C ASP A 415 -25.37 -1.72 -3.88
N GLU A 416 -24.18 -2.31 -3.80
CA GLU A 416 -23.12 -1.89 -2.87
C GLU A 416 -22.11 -0.94 -3.53
N LEU A 417 -21.34 -0.23 -2.69
CA LEU A 417 -20.17 0.49 -3.15
C LEU A 417 -19.13 -0.48 -3.71
N VAL A 418 -18.48 -0.07 -4.78
CA VAL A 418 -17.42 -0.88 -5.40
C VAL A 418 -16.32 -1.24 -4.40
N ASP A 419 -15.82 -2.46 -4.49
CA ASP A 419 -14.68 -2.89 -3.69
C ASP A 419 -13.38 -2.37 -4.32
N LEU A 420 -12.63 -1.56 -3.55
CA LEU A 420 -11.39 -0.92 -4.00
C LEU A 420 -10.18 -1.58 -3.35
N LEU A 421 -9.52 -2.45 -4.09
CA LEU A 421 -8.28 -3.10 -3.71
C LEU A 421 -7.09 -2.22 -4.11
N ARG A 422 -6.29 -1.81 -3.13
CA ARG A 422 -5.18 -0.86 -3.31
C ARG A 422 -3.85 -1.53 -2.99
N PHE A 423 -2.87 -1.39 -3.89
CA PHE A 423 -1.57 -2.04 -3.75
C PHE A 423 -0.42 -1.08 -4.03
N ALA A 424 0.69 -1.28 -3.31
CA ALA A 424 1.97 -0.66 -3.59
C ALA A 424 3.07 -1.73 -3.55
N ASN A 425 3.84 -1.86 -4.62
CA ASN A 425 4.85 -2.92 -4.78
C ASN A 425 4.29 -4.31 -4.42
N ARG A 426 3.07 -4.63 -4.90
CA ARG A 426 2.29 -5.86 -4.66
C ARG A 426 1.78 -6.07 -3.23
N VAL A 427 1.99 -5.10 -2.33
CA VAL A 427 1.51 -5.16 -0.95
C VAL A 427 0.13 -4.52 -0.84
N PRO A 428 -0.87 -5.21 -0.25
CA PRO A 428 -2.18 -4.63 0.01
C PRO A 428 -2.12 -3.45 0.99
N LEU A 429 -2.84 -2.37 0.68
CA LEU A 429 -2.97 -1.18 1.54
C LEU A 429 -4.30 -1.24 2.28
N GLN A 430 -4.28 -1.70 3.53
CA GLN A 430 -5.50 -2.03 4.28
C GLN A 430 -6.19 -0.82 4.92
N TYR A 431 -5.43 0.15 5.46
CA TYR A 431 -5.97 1.27 6.24
C TYR A 431 -5.83 2.62 5.53
N GLN A 432 -6.30 3.70 6.16
CA GLN A 432 -6.20 5.09 5.69
C GLN A 432 -6.68 5.31 4.24
N GLN A 433 -7.80 4.67 3.88
CA GLN A 433 -8.33 4.69 2.52
C GLN A 433 -8.59 6.12 2.01
N SER A 434 -9.21 6.98 2.82
CA SER A 434 -9.56 8.36 2.44
C SER A 434 -8.35 9.26 2.15
N GLY A 435 -7.23 9.03 2.84
CA GLY A 435 -5.97 9.77 2.65
C GLY A 435 -5.17 9.38 1.41
N CYS A 436 -5.47 8.22 0.82
CA CYS A 436 -4.67 7.62 -0.24
C CYS A 436 -4.88 8.27 -1.60
N ALA A 437 -3.80 8.50 -2.35
CA ALA A 437 -3.83 9.01 -3.73
C ALA A 437 -4.70 8.16 -4.65
N ILE A 438 -4.68 6.83 -4.49
CA ILE A 438 -5.50 5.91 -5.27
C ILE A 438 -6.99 6.21 -5.07
N THR A 439 -7.44 6.28 -3.83
CA THR A 439 -8.85 6.59 -3.52
C THR A 439 -9.25 7.97 -4.06
N LYS A 440 -8.40 8.99 -3.86
CA LYS A 440 -8.65 10.34 -4.39
C LYS A 440 -8.77 10.33 -5.91
N ALA A 441 -7.95 9.56 -6.61
CA ALA A 441 -8.05 9.40 -8.06
C ALA A 441 -9.38 8.76 -8.48
N VAL A 442 -9.81 7.67 -7.81
CA VAL A 442 -11.10 7.00 -8.07
C VAL A 442 -12.27 7.97 -7.83
N LEU A 443 -12.26 8.72 -6.73
CA LEU A 443 -13.31 9.70 -6.40
C LEU A 443 -13.37 10.88 -7.39
N SER A 444 -12.26 11.20 -8.07
CA SER A 444 -12.18 12.30 -9.04
C SER A 444 -12.75 11.98 -10.42
N ILE A 445 -13.13 10.73 -10.68
CA ILE A 445 -13.68 10.27 -11.96
C ILE A 445 -15.21 10.29 -11.90
N ASP A 446 -15.85 10.75 -12.96
CA ASP A 446 -17.30 10.60 -13.14
C ASP A 446 -17.62 9.21 -13.71
N TRP A 447 -17.89 8.27 -12.81
CA TRP A 447 -18.19 6.88 -13.16
C TRP A 447 -19.53 6.68 -13.87
N ARG A 448 -20.44 7.66 -13.78
CA ARG A 448 -21.73 7.62 -14.50
C ARG A 448 -21.52 7.59 -16.00
N SER A 449 -20.49 8.27 -16.50
CA SER A 449 -20.11 8.22 -17.92
C SER A 449 -19.69 6.83 -18.41
N TYR A 450 -19.33 5.94 -17.48
CA TYR A 450 -18.96 4.54 -17.76
C TYR A 450 -20.08 3.54 -17.45
N GLY A 451 -21.27 4.01 -17.04
CA GLY A 451 -22.44 3.17 -16.83
C GLY A 451 -22.66 2.69 -15.39
N LEU A 452 -21.93 3.26 -14.41
CA LEU A 452 -22.10 2.99 -12.98
C LEU A 452 -22.88 4.11 -12.29
N SER A 453 -23.50 3.82 -11.16
CA SER A 453 -24.09 4.85 -10.29
C SER A 453 -23.01 5.49 -9.40
N GLN A 454 -23.13 6.79 -9.12
CA GLN A 454 -22.21 7.47 -8.23
C GLN A 454 -22.87 8.67 -7.56
N SER A 455 -22.82 8.72 -6.23
CA SER A 455 -23.15 9.90 -5.46
C SER A 455 -21.98 10.88 -5.43
N LYS A 456 -22.27 12.18 -5.30
CA LYS A 456 -21.22 13.22 -5.29
C LYS A 456 -20.19 12.97 -4.18
N GLY A 457 -18.92 12.85 -4.56
CA GLY A 457 -17.80 12.65 -3.61
C GLY A 457 -17.70 11.23 -3.01
N ALA A 458 -18.51 10.28 -3.48
CA ALA A 458 -18.47 8.88 -3.02
C ALA A 458 -17.80 7.97 -4.06
N LEU A 459 -17.44 6.76 -3.63
CA LEU A 459 -17.10 5.68 -4.55
C LEU A 459 -18.33 5.34 -5.42
N PRO A 460 -18.15 4.84 -6.64
CA PRO A 460 -19.26 4.39 -7.45
C PRO A 460 -19.98 3.19 -6.79
N THR A 461 -21.24 2.99 -7.16
CA THR A 461 -22.05 1.84 -6.76
C THR A 461 -22.25 0.93 -7.97
N GLY A 462 -22.15 -0.36 -7.77
CA GLY A 462 -22.34 -1.37 -8.80
C GLY A 462 -21.51 -2.63 -8.56
N PRO A 463 -21.74 -3.69 -9.35
CA PRO A 463 -21.07 -4.98 -9.23
C PRO A 463 -19.64 -4.90 -9.78
N LEU A 464 -18.77 -4.15 -9.11
CA LEU A 464 -17.42 -3.85 -9.59
C LEU A 464 -16.38 -4.00 -8.48
N VAL A 465 -15.29 -4.70 -8.77
CA VAL A 465 -14.05 -4.68 -8.00
C VAL A 465 -13.01 -3.90 -8.80
N LEU A 466 -12.39 -2.92 -8.16
CA LEU A 466 -11.28 -2.12 -8.69
C LEU A 466 -9.97 -2.60 -8.06
N PHE A 467 -9.06 -3.08 -8.87
CA PHE A 467 -7.68 -3.39 -8.49
C PHE A 467 -6.77 -2.25 -8.95
N VAL A 468 -6.06 -1.60 -8.04
CA VAL A 468 -5.14 -0.49 -8.38
C VAL A 468 -3.79 -0.71 -7.73
N HIS A 469 -2.74 -0.80 -8.54
CA HIS A 469 -1.38 -1.07 -8.13
C HIS A 469 -0.42 0.04 -8.59
N ILE A 470 0.53 0.40 -7.71
CA ILE A 470 1.66 1.26 -8.02
C ILE A 470 2.96 0.49 -7.77
N ALA A 471 3.77 0.34 -8.81
CA ALA A 471 5.14 -0.16 -8.71
C ALA A 471 6.12 1.02 -8.71
N SER A 472 7.02 1.10 -7.75
CA SER A 472 8.05 2.15 -7.68
C SER A 472 9.27 1.69 -6.89
N VAL A 473 10.44 2.23 -7.24
CA VAL A 473 11.66 2.06 -6.42
C VAL A 473 11.54 2.78 -5.07
N TRP A 474 10.70 3.81 -5.00
CA TRP A 474 10.39 4.56 -3.80
C TRP A 474 8.93 5.01 -3.81
N VAL A 475 8.07 4.31 -3.07
CA VAL A 475 6.67 4.68 -2.93
C VAL A 475 6.54 5.78 -1.87
N PRO A 476 5.92 6.94 -2.21
CA PRO A 476 5.73 8.02 -1.24
C PRO A 476 4.58 7.70 -0.28
N PHE A 477 4.81 6.90 0.73
CA PHE A 477 3.82 6.62 1.77
C PHE A 477 3.57 7.84 2.66
N THR A 478 2.36 7.94 3.21
CA THR A 478 1.98 9.01 4.16
C THR A 478 2.46 8.74 5.58
N SER A 479 2.79 7.48 5.89
CA SER A 479 3.27 7.02 7.21
C SER A 479 4.16 5.79 7.08
N GLU A 480 4.93 5.50 8.11
CA GLU A 480 5.82 4.35 8.20
C GLU A 480 5.08 2.99 8.15
N SER A 481 3.81 2.95 8.58
CA SER A 481 2.94 1.77 8.48
C SER A 481 2.50 1.43 7.05
N LYS A 482 2.91 2.21 6.03
CA LYS A 482 2.66 1.98 4.59
C LYS A 482 1.19 1.79 4.24
N GLU A 483 0.29 2.59 4.81
CA GLU A 483 -1.16 2.40 4.68
C GLU A 483 -1.78 3.19 3.53
N ALA A 484 -1.16 4.31 3.15
CA ALA A 484 -1.65 5.19 2.10
C ALA A 484 -0.50 5.85 1.33
N ILE A 485 -0.76 6.18 0.07
CA ILE A 485 0.17 6.85 -0.83
C ILE A 485 -0.17 8.33 -0.87
N ALA A 486 0.84 9.20 -0.74
CA ALA A 486 0.69 10.64 -0.84
C ALA A 486 0.24 11.08 -2.25
N ALA A 487 -0.66 12.06 -2.30
CA ALA A 487 -1.26 12.53 -3.55
C ALA A 487 -0.35 13.57 -4.23
N TYR A 488 0.61 13.12 -5.01
CA TYR A 488 1.41 13.97 -5.89
C TYR A 488 0.76 14.10 -7.27
N PRO A 489 0.86 15.27 -7.94
CA PRO A 489 0.22 15.52 -9.23
C PRO A 489 0.55 14.45 -10.29
N GLU A 490 1.83 14.06 -10.40
CA GLU A 490 2.31 13.08 -11.37
C GLU A 490 1.67 11.71 -11.13
N ILE A 491 1.63 11.26 -9.89
CA ILE A 491 1.03 9.98 -9.49
C ILE A 491 -0.48 10.00 -9.72
N THR A 492 -1.14 11.08 -9.27
CA THR A 492 -2.60 11.23 -9.42
C THR A 492 -3.01 11.26 -10.89
N ARG A 493 -2.22 11.90 -11.76
CA ARG A 493 -2.45 11.95 -13.20
C ARG A 493 -2.42 10.55 -13.82
N GLU A 494 -1.37 9.76 -13.58
CA GLU A 494 -1.25 8.42 -14.17
C GLU A 494 -2.33 7.47 -13.62
N LEU A 495 -2.68 7.57 -12.33
CA LEU A 495 -3.82 6.84 -11.74
C LEU A 495 -5.13 7.14 -12.47
N ARG A 496 -5.43 8.43 -12.70
CA ARG A 496 -6.65 8.83 -13.41
C ARG A 496 -6.66 8.31 -14.84
N LEU A 497 -5.56 8.41 -15.57
CA LEU A 497 -5.45 7.92 -16.95
C LEU A 497 -5.68 6.41 -17.02
N ALA A 498 -5.05 5.62 -16.13
CA ALA A 498 -5.25 4.17 -16.08
C ALA A 498 -6.71 3.78 -15.78
N LEU A 499 -7.32 4.44 -14.78
CA LEU A 499 -8.72 4.21 -14.41
C LEU A 499 -9.68 4.57 -15.55
N GLN A 500 -9.43 5.67 -16.27
CA GLN A 500 -10.22 6.07 -17.44
C GLN A 500 -10.07 5.08 -18.61
N ASP A 501 -8.88 4.51 -18.82
CA ASP A 501 -8.66 3.49 -19.85
C ASP A 501 -9.47 2.23 -19.56
N CYS A 502 -9.41 1.70 -18.34
CA CYS A 502 -10.25 0.59 -17.91
C CYS A 502 -11.74 0.95 -17.94
N GLY A 503 -12.12 2.16 -17.53
CA GLY A 503 -13.50 2.65 -17.57
C GLY A 503 -14.08 2.65 -18.99
N ARG A 504 -13.31 3.03 -20.00
CA ARG A 504 -13.74 2.95 -21.40
C ARG A 504 -14.00 1.51 -21.86
N ARG A 505 -13.12 0.57 -21.50
CA ARG A 505 -13.29 -0.86 -21.80
C ARG A 505 -14.54 -1.42 -21.11
N LEU A 506 -14.75 -1.06 -19.83
CA LEU A 506 -15.94 -1.44 -19.06
C LEU A 506 -17.21 -0.88 -19.71
N SER A 507 -17.24 0.41 -20.09
CA SER A 507 -18.39 1.04 -20.73
C SER A 507 -18.76 0.36 -22.05
N SER A 508 -17.76 -0.04 -22.84
CA SER A 508 -18.00 -0.80 -24.09
C SER A 508 -18.67 -2.14 -23.80
N HIS A 509 -18.19 -2.87 -22.79
CA HIS A 509 -18.80 -4.15 -22.37
C HIS A 509 -20.25 -3.96 -21.88
N ILE A 510 -20.50 -2.98 -21.00
CA ILE A 510 -21.85 -2.70 -20.47
C ILE A 510 -22.82 -2.35 -21.61
N ARG A 511 -22.38 -1.55 -22.59
CA ARG A 511 -23.22 -1.18 -23.75
C ARG A 511 -23.52 -2.38 -24.63
N ALA A 512 -22.53 -3.23 -24.91
CA ALA A 512 -22.73 -4.46 -25.66
C ALA A 512 -23.75 -5.37 -24.98
N ARG A 513 -23.56 -5.61 -23.68
CA ARG A 513 -24.46 -6.44 -22.87
C ARG A 513 -25.89 -5.90 -22.81
N ARG A 514 -26.06 -4.57 -22.69
CA ARG A 514 -27.39 -3.95 -22.75
C ARG A 514 -28.07 -4.16 -24.10
N ARG A 515 -27.34 -4.02 -25.21
CA ARG A 515 -27.88 -4.28 -26.55
C ARG A 515 -28.35 -5.73 -26.69
N GLU A 516 -27.51 -6.70 -26.27
CA GLU A 516 -27.87 -8.12 -26.28
C GLU A 516 -29.20 -8.37 -25.52
N VAL A 517 -29.30 -7.85 -24.29
CA VAL A 517 -30.51 -8.00 -23.45
C VAL A 517 -31.74 -7.32 -24.09
N GLU A 518 -31.56 -6.14 -24.68
CA GLU A 518 -32.66 -5.43 -25.36
C GLU A 518 -33.13 -6.18 -26.62
N GLU A 519 -32.19 -6.72 -27.38
CA GLU A 519 -32.49 -7.54 -28.56
C GLU A 519 -33.21 -8.84 -28.18
N GLU A 520 -32.73 -9.50 -27.11
CA GLU A 520 -33.37 -10.70 -26.59
C GLU A 520 -34.81 -10.41 -26.11
N LYS A 521 -35.01 -9.30 -25.40
CA LYS A 521 -36.38 -8.86 -25.01
C LYS A 521 -37.26 -8.58 -26.21
N LYS A 522 -36.77 -7.90 -27.24
CA LYS A 522 -37.52 -7.63 -28.48
C LYS A 522 -37.92 -8.94 -29.18
N ARG A 523 -36.98 -9.89 -29.30
CA ARG A 523 -37.22 -11.21 -29.88
C ARG A 523 -38.27 -12.01 -29.10
N SER A 524 -38.14 -12.09 -27.77
CA SER A 524 -39.14 -12.74 -26.91
C SER A 524 -40.51 -12.10 -27.03
N TYR A 525 -40.57 -10.78 -27.18
CA TYR A 525 -41.82 -10.07 -27.44
C TYR A 525 -42.42 -10.46 -28.79
N ILE A 526 -41.64 -10.42 -29.88
CA ILE A 526 -42.09 -10.82 -31.23
C ILE A 526 -42.56 -12.27 -31.23
N GLU A 527 -41.80 -13.18 -30.62
CA GLU A 527 -42.13 -14.61 -30.55
C GLU A 527 -43.49 -14.87 -29.89
N ARG A 528 -43.85 -14.12 -28.84
CA ARG A 528 -45.16 -14.18 -28.18
C ARG A 528 -46.30 -13.70 -29.07
N TYR A 529 -46.04 -12.78 -30.02
CA TYR A 529 -47.06 -12.24 -30.92
C TYR A 529 -47.26 -13.06 -32.20
N ILE A 530 -46.28 -13.92 -32.59
CA ILE A 530 -46.37 -14.75 -33.80
C ILE A 530 -47.67 -15.57 -33.85
N PRO A 531 -48.14 -16.26 -32.77
CA PRO A 531 -49.44 -16.98 -32.81
C PRO A 531 -50.62 -16.05 -33.05
N HIS A 532 -50.63 -14.86 -32.47
CA HIS A 532 -51.71 -13.87 -32.66
C HIS A 532 -51.71 -13.31 -34.08
N ILE A 533 -50.54 -13.11 -34.69
CA ILE A 533 -50.42 -12.74 -36.11
C ILE A 533 -50.97 -13.86 -36.99
N GLY A 534 -50.67 -15.11 -36.67
CA GLY A 534 -51.24 -16.28 -37.37
C GLY A 534 -52.74 -16.30 -37.34
N ILE A 535 -53.36 -16.07 -36.16
CA ILE A 535 -54.85 -16.01 -36.01
C ILE A 535 -55.43 -14.85 -36.83
N ALA A 536 -54.83 -13.64 -36.72
CA ALA A 536 -55.32 -12.46 -37.46
C ALA A 536 -55.24 -12.67 -38.98
N LEU A 537 -54.15 -13.23 -39.48
CA LEU A 537 -53.97 -13.51 -40.90
C LEU A 537 -54.93 -14.60 -41.38
N ARG A 538 -55.26 -15.62 -40.57
CA ARG A 538 -56.28 -16.62 -40.87
C ARG A 538 -57.62 -15.96 -41.06
N GLU A 539 -58.06 -15.06 -40.18
CA GLU A 539 -59.33 -14.37 -40.24
C GLU A 539 -59.43 -13.41 -41.45
N ILE A 540 -58.40 -12.67 -41.75
CA ILE A 540 -58.33 -11.70 -42.84
C ILE A 540 -58.34 -12.43 -44.21
N LEU A 541 -57.52 -13.51 -44.31
CA LEU A 541 -57.29 -14.19 -45.60
C LEU A 541 -58.19 -15.44 -45.81
N GLY A 542 -59.04 -15.78 -44.83
CA GLY A 542 -59.89 -16.97 -44.90
C GLY A 542 -59.11 -18.29 -44.90
N MET A 543 -57.96 -18.36 -44.29
CA MET A 543 -57.03 -19.51 -44.27
C MET A 543 -57.59 -20.65 -43.39
N SER A 544 -57.25 -21.90 -43.73
CA SER A 544 -57.56 -23.06 -42.89
C SER A 544 -56.67 -23.10 -41.63
N LYS A 545 -57.11 -23.78 -40.54
CA LYS A 545 -56.29 -24.00 -39.33
C LYS A 545 -54.94 -24.65 -39.59
N PRO A 546 -54.81 -25.67 -40.48
CA PRO A 546 -53.51 -26.21 -40.84
C PRO A 546 -52.55 -25.17 -41.46
N ALA A 547 -53.06 -24.31 -42.36
CA ALA A 547 -52.31 -23.26 -43.02
C ALA A 547 -51.85 -22.16 -42.01
N GLU A 548 -52.70 -21.85 -41.01
CA GLU A 548 -52.31 -20.98 -39.89
C GLU A 548 -51.09 -21.55 -39.10
N GLN A 549 -51.15 -22.86 -38.78
CA GLN A 549 -50.07 -23.54 -38.07
C GLN A 549 -48.75 -23.53 -38.84
N GLU A 550 -48.82 -23.81 -40.15
CA GLU A 550 -47.64 -23.75 -41.03
C GLU A 550 -47.06 -22.33 -41.13
N LEU A 551 -47.92 -21.31 -41.20
CA LEU A 551 -47.52 -19.91 -41.19
C LEU A 551 -46.83 -19.53 -39.87
N VAL A 552 -47.38 -19.96 -38.72
CA VAL A 552 -46.76 -19.71 -37.41
C VAL A 552 -45.38 -20.37 -37.30
N VAL A 553 -45.21 -21.59 -37.79
CA VAL A 553 -43.91 -22.27 -37.87
C VAL A 553 -42.94 -21.49 -38.76
N THR A 554 -43.38 -21.09 -39.95
CA THR A 554 -42.56 -20.33 -40.91
C THR A 554 -42.11 -18.99 -40.31
N LEU A 555 -43.00 -18.27 -39.61
CA LEU A 555 -42.66 -17.01 -38.95
C LEU A 555 -41.64 -17.20 -37.81
N LYS A 556 -41.74 -18.31 -37.05
CA LYS A 556 -40.73 -18.67 -36.05
C LYS A 556 -39.38 -18.99 -36.70
N ASP A 557 -39.37 -19.76 -37.79
CA ASP A 557 -38.15 -20.06 -38.53
C ASP A 557 -37.49 -18.80 -39.11
N VAL A 558 -38.28 -17.85 -39.63
CA VAL A 558 -37.77 -16.55 -40.10
C VAL A 558 -37.14 -15.78 -38.95
N LEU A 559 -37.77 -15.78 -37.78
CA LEU A 559 -37.23 -15.14 -36.59
C LEU A 559 -35.92 -15.80 -36.14
N GLU A 560 -35.82 -17.13 -36.19
CA GLU A 560 -34.60 -17.86 -35.87
C GLU A 560 -33.49 -17.65 -36.91
N ARG A 561 -33.80 -17.61 -38.20
CA ARG A 561 -32.80 -17.32 -39.27
C ARG A 561 -32.26 -15.89 -39.20
N SER A 562 -33.03 -14.93 -38.69
CA SER A 562 -32.53 -13.60 -38.41
C SER A 562 -31.47 -13.59 -37.30
N ARG A 563 -31.47 -14.62 -36.44
CA ARG A 563 -30.46 -14.87 -35.38
C ARG A 563 -29.05 -15.19 -35.90
N SER A 564 -28.94 -15.84 -37.04
CA SER A 564 -27.69 -16.35 -37.60
C SER A 564 -26.99 -15.37 -38.57
N ARG A 565 -27.53 -14.17 -38.75
CA ARG A 565 -26.98 -13.15 -39.68
C ARG A 565 -26.37 -11.92 -38.97
N ASP A 566 -26.52 -11.79 -37.65
CA ASP A 566 -25.86 -10.80 -36.77
C ASP A 566 -24.80 -11.48 -35.90
#